data_7eb13139bd935046d55eb52f98b7e08c
#
_entry.id   7eb13139bd935046d55eb52f98b7e08c
#
_cell.length_a   1.000
_cell.length_b   1.000
_cell.length_c   1.000
_cell.angle_alpha   90.00
_cell.angle_beta   90.00
_cell.angle_gamma   90.00
#
_symmetry.space_group_name_H-M   'P 1'
#
loop_
_entity.id
_entity.type
_entity.pdbx_description
1 polymer ?
#
loop_
_entity_poly.entity_id
_entity_poly.type
_entity_poly.pdbx_seq_one_letter_code
_entity_poly.pdbx_strand_id
1 'polypeptide(L)'
;RQNNPAKMPLLIAVLAFLFNIMNGFINGTYLGLSDIYDSNYIFEWNFIGGIILFLIGAIINIKSDNILLKLRTKTGEYKIPQGFMYKYVSFPNYLGEIIEWTAFAFMTWSLAGFSFMIWTMANLVPRAIAGHKWYIKKFQNYPKDRKAIFPFII
;
A
#
# COMPACT_ATOMS: atom_id res chain seq x y z
N ARG A 1 -10.22 28.61 11.30
CA ARG A 1 -9.41 27.56 11.97
C ARG A 1 -8.14 27.40 11.16
N GLN A 2 -7.01 27.83 11.76
CA GLN A 2 -5.68 27.82 11.16
C GLN A 2 -5.32 26.40 10.69
N ASN A 3 -4.87 26.31 9.43
CA ASN A 3 -4.27 25.13 8.83
C ASN A 3 -2.89 24.86 9.46
N ASN A 4 -2.86 24.34 10.67
CA ASN A 4 -1.66 23.69 11.18
C ASN A 4 -1.65 22.27 10.55
N PRO A 5 -0.63 21.92 9.74
CA PRO A 5 -0.46 20.53 9.32
C PRO A 5 -0.38 19.69 10.60
N ALA A 6 -1.22 18.66 10.69
CA ALA A 6 -1.25 17.78 11.84
C ALA A 6 0.16 17.21 12.01
N LYS A 7 0.88 17.67 13.05
CA LYS A 7 2.22 17.15 13.37
C LYS A 7 2.03 15.70 13.80
N MET A 8 2.72 14.80 13.15
CA MET A 8 2.75 13.39 13.56
C MET A 8 3.38 13.33 14.97
N PRO A 9 2.71 12.72 15.96
CA PRO A 9 3.30 12.56 17.28
C PRO A 9 4.65 11.84 17.19
N LEU A 10 5.67 12.35 17.89
CA LEU A 10 7.02 11.78 17.88
C LEU A 10 7.02 10.28 18.20
N LEU A 11 6.16 9.88 19.15
CA LEU A 11 6.00 8.47 19.51
C LEU A 11 5.63 7.59 18.30
N ILE A 12 4.70 8.04 17.45
CA ILE A 12 4.28 7.29 16.26
C ILE A 12 5.45 7.18 15.27
N ALA A 13 6.22 8.26 15.09
CA ALA A 13 7.40 8.24 14.23
C ALA A 13 8.46 7.25 14.73
N VAL A 14 8.75 7.25 16.04
CA VAL A 14 9.69 6.32 16.67
C VAL A 14 9.22 4.88 16.54
N LEU A 15 7.95 4.60 16.82
CA LEU A 15 7.39 3.24 16.67
C LEU A 15 7.45 2.75 15.22
N ALA A 16 7.16 3.62 14.25
CA ALA A 16 7.26 3.28 12.85
C ALA A 16 8.72 3.00 12.43
N PHE A 17 9.67 3.78 12.94
CA PHE A 17 11.10 3.58 12.70
C PHE A 17 11.59 2.24 13.27
N LEU A 18 11.28 1.96 14.53
CA LEU A 18 11.64 0.68 15.19
C LEU A 18 11.00 -0.52 14.48
N PHE A 19 9.75 -0.38 14.06
CA PHE A 19 9.07 -1.42 13.28
C PHE A 19 9.80 -1.70 11.95
N ASN A 20 10.22 -0.65 11.23
CA ASN A 20 10.94 -0.84 9.97
C ASN A 20 12.33 -1.47 10.17
N ILE A 21 13.05 -1.12 11.26
CA ILE A 21 14.32 -1.78 11.61
C ILE A 21 14.08 -3.27 11.87
N MET A 22 13.08 -3.60 12.70
CA MET A 22 12.77 -4.99 13.06
C MET A 22 12.36 -5.78 11.81
N ASN A 23 11.48 -5.21 10.98
CA ASN A 23 11.06 -5.84 9.73
C ASN A 23 12.23 -6.08 8.76
N GLY A 24 13.08 -5.07 8.57
CA GLY A 24 14.29 -5.18 7.75
C GLY A 24 15.25 -6.23 8.28
N PHE A 25 15.45 -6.30 9.60
CA PHE A 25 16.28 -7.31 10.24
C PHE A 25 15.74 -8.74 10.04
N ILE A 26 14.44 -8.96 10.30
CA ILE A 26 13.82 -10.28 10.14
C ILE A 26 13.90 -10.76 8.69
N ASN A 27 13.49 -9.94 7.74
CA ASN A 27 13.54 -10.30 6.32
C ASN A 27 14.99 -10.44 5.83
N GLY A 28 15.88 -9.51 6.18
CA GLY A 28 17.28 -9.56 5.77
C GLY A 28 18.03 -10.78 6.31
N THR A 29 17.79 -11.13 7.58
CA THR A 29 18.38 -12.32 8.20
C THR A 29 17.83 -13.59 7.54
N TYR A 30 16.51 -13.66 7.34
CA TYR A 30 15.90 -14.82 6.68
C TYR A 30 16.44 -15.03 5.27
N LEU A 31 16.49 -13.98 4.46
CA LEU A 31 16.97 -14.06 3.09
C LEU A 31 18.49 -14.35 3.01
N GLY A 32 19.27 -13.76 3.93
CA GLY A 32 20.72 -13.91 3.92
C GLY A 32 21.24 -15.24 4.48
N LEU A 33 20.44 -15.93 5.32
CA LEU A 33 20.82 -17.22 5.92
C LEU A 33 20.13 -18.43 5.26
N SER A 34 19.28 -18.20 4.29
CA SER A 34 18.52 -19.25 3.62
C SER A 34 19.32 -19.82 2.45
N ASP A 35 19.61 -21.11 2.47
CA ASP A 35 20.26 -21.83 1.36
C ASP A 35 19.38 -22.01 0.12
N ILE A 36 18.13 -21.53 0.18
CA ILE A 36 17.16 -21.62 -0.92
C ILE A 36 17.49 -20.66 -2.06
N TYR A 37 18.17 -19.54 -1.75
CA TYR A 37 18.42 -18.46 -2.71
C TYR A 37 19.82 -18.60 -3.35
N ASP A 38 19.97 -19.58 -4.22
CA ASP A 38 21.16 -19.74 -5.04
C ASP A 38 21.18 -18.75 -6.22
N SER A 39 22.26 -18.75 -7.01
CA SER A 39 22.40 -17.85 -8.16
C SER A 39 21.35 -18.08 -9.26
N ASN A 40 20.70 -19.24 -9.29
CA ASN A 40 19.67 -19.58 -10.25
C ASN A 40 18.27 -19.18 -9.81
N TYR A 41 18.07 -18.86 -8.52
CA TYR A 41 16.78 -18.48 -7.97
C TYR A 41 16.11 -17.31 -8.71
N ILE A 42 16.89 -16.41 -9.25
CA ILE A 42 16.39 -15.27 -10.04
C ILE A 42 15.65 -15.69 -11.32
N PHE A 43 15.86 -16.91 -11.81
CA PHE A 43 15.18 -17.48 -12.97
C PHE A 43 13.96 -18.33 -12.60
N GLU A 44 13.70 -18.53 -11.32
CA GLU A 44 12.52 -19.25 -10.87
C GLU A 44 11.23 -18.50 -11.21
N TRP A 45 10.19 -19.25 -11.52
CA TRP A 45 8.90 -18.69 -11.96
C TRP A 45 8.24 -17.77 -10.92
N ASN A 46 8.40 -18.08 -9.62
CA ASN A 46 7.91 -17.25 -8.53
C ASN A 46 8.67 -15.93 -8.45
N PHE A 47 9.99 -15.93 -8.67
CA PHE A 47 10.78 -14.70 -8.66
C PHE A 47 10.39 -13.78 -9.82
N ILE A 48 10.35 -14.34 -11.05
CA ILE A 48 9.99 -13.58 -12.27
C ILE A 48 8.55 -13.06 -12.19
N GLY A 49 7.61 -13.94 -11.82
CA GLY A 49 6.21 -13.57 -11.63
C GLY A 49 6.02 -12.51 -10.55
N GLY A 50 6.78 -12.63 -9.46
CA GLY A 50 6.80 -11.64 -8.38
C GLY A 50 7.32 -10.27 -8.83
N ILE A 51 8.38 -10.21 -9.63
CA ILE A 51 8.86 -8.93 -10.21
C ILE A 51 7.75 -8.26 -11.03
N ILE A 52 7.09 -9.02 -11.90
CA ILE A 52 6.00 -8.48 -12.73
C ILE A 52 4.88 -7.93 -11.86
N LEU A 53 4.47 -8.69 -10.85
CA LEU A 53 3.42 -8.28 -9.91
C LEU A 53 3.83 -7.05 -9.10
N PHE A 54 5.09 -6.99 -8.65
CA PHE A 54 5.65 -5.84 -7.94
C PHE A 54 5.60 -4.57 -8.80
N LEU A 55 6.01 -4.65 -10.05
CA LEU A 55 5.96 -3.50 -10.96
C LEU A 55 4.53 -3.02 -11.20
N ILE A 56 3.56 -3.93 -11.30
CA ILE A 56 2.14 -3.57 -11.41
C ILE A 56 1.70 -2.82 -10.15
N GLY A 57 2.00 -3.35 -8.96
CA GLY A 57 1.69 -2.71 -7.68
C GLY A 57 2.30 -1.31 -7.57
N ALA A 58 3.60 -1.18 -7.88
CA ALA A 58 4.33 0.08 -7.84
C ALA A 58 3.74 1.14 -8.81
N ILE A 59 3.37 0.73 -10.02
CA ILE A 59 2.69 1.63 -10.98
C ILE A 59 1.36 2.12 -10.41
N ILE A 60 0.57 1.22 -9.81
CA ILE A 60 -0.72 1.58 -9.22
C ILE A 60 -0.51 2.54 -8.04
N ASN A 61 0.42 2.23 -7.14
CA ASN A 61 0.74 3.03 -5.97
C ASN A 61 1.20 4.44 -6.37
N ILE A 62 2.30 4.53 -7.12
CA ILE A 62 2.93 5.81 -7.52
C ILE A 62 1.97 6.70 -8.32
N LYS A 63 1.26 6.15 -9.30
CA LYS A 63 0.30 6.95 -10.08
C LYS A 63 -0.85 7.46 -9.22
N SER A 64 -1.35 6.65 -8.31
CA SER A 64 -2.43 7.03 -7.39
C SER A 64 -1.99 8.11 -6.41
N ASP A 65 -0.80 7.98 -5.82
CA ASP A 65 -0.25 8.99 -4.93
C ASP A 65 0.02 10.32 -5.66
N ASN A 66 0.52 10.27 -6.89
CA ASN A 66 0.71 11.48 -7.70
C ASN A 66 -0.61 12.23 -7.96
N ILE A 67 -1.72 11.51 -8.12
CA ILE A 67 -3.05 12.14 -8.24
C ILE A 67 -3.42 12.82 -6.92
N LEU A 68 -3.22 12.16 -5.78
CA LEU A 68 -3.50 12.76 -4.45
C LEU A 68 -2.62 13.98 -4.17
N LEU A 69 -1.35 13.92 -4.48
CA LEU A 69 -0.41 15.04 -4.29
C LEU A 69 -0.85 16.26 -5.09
N LYS A 70 -1.23 16.07 -6.36
CA LYS A 70 -1.74 17.17 -7.20
C LYS A 70 -3.02 17.82 -6.66
N LEU A 71 -3.86 17.05 -5.98
CA LEU A 71 -5.08 17.58 -5.36
C LEU A 71 -4.82 18.40 -4.10
N ARG A 72 -3.78 18.06 -3.34
CA ARG A 72 -3.44 18.73 -2.06
C ARG A 72 -2.81 20.12 -2.24
N THR A 73 -2.24 20.42 -3.38
CA THR A 73 -1.30 21.57 -3.56
C THR A 73 -1.93 22.95 -3.65
N LYS A 74 -3.25 23.12 -3.71
CA LYS A 74 -3.80 24.45 -4.05
C LYS A 74 -4.81 25.10 -3.09
N THR A 75 -5.51 24.40 -2.24
CA THR A 75 -6.60 25.03 -1.47
C THR A 75 -6.79 24.55 -0.03
N GLY A 76 -6.06 23.56 0.44
CA GLY A 76 -6.32 22.93 1.77
C GLY A 76 -7.69 22.22 1.85
N GLU A 77 -8.48 22.26 0.79
CA GLU A 77 -9.78 21.60 0.70
C GLU A 77 -9.64 20.16 0.22
N TYR A 78 -10.37 19.27 0.84
CA TYR A 78 -10.47 17.89 0.37
C TYR A 78 -11.33 17.83 -0.90
N LYS A 79 -10.78 17.19 -1.94
CA LYS A 79 -11.49 16.92 -3.21
C LYS A 79 -11.58 15.42 -3.44
N ILE A 80 -12.59 15.00 -4.19
CA ILE A 80 -12.74 13.61 -4.61
C ILE A 80 -11.67 13.30 -5.66
N PRO A 81 -10.72 12.37 -5.42
CA PRO A 81 -9.75 11.96 -6.43
C PRO A 81 -10.46 11.31 -7.62
N GLN A 82 -9.98 11.58 -8.84
CA GLN A 82 -10.56 11.04 -10.05
C GLN A 82 -9.49 10.56 -11.03
N GLY A 83 -9.91 9.72 -11.96
CA GLY A 83 -9.04 9.16 -12.99
C GLY A 83 -8.29 7.91 -12.53
N PHE A 84 -7.64 7.22 -13.47
CA PHE A 84 -6.91 5.99 -13.23
C PHE A 84 -7.72 4.97 -12.39
N MET A 85 -7.10 4.34 -11.40
CA MET A 85 -7.76 3.35 -10.52
C MET A 85 -8.78 3.97 -9.56
N TYR A 86 -8.79 5.31 -9.35
CA TYR A 86 -9.85 5.99 -8.60
C TYR A 86 -11.23 5.88 -9.24
N LYS A 87 -11.30 5.45 -10.50
CA LYS A 87 -12.57 5.11 -11.12
C LYS A 87 -13.27 3.92 -10.43
N TYR A 88 -12.51 2.99 -9.89
CA TYR A 88 -13.01 1.73 -9.34
C TYR A 88 -12.97 1.67 -7.81
N VAL A 89 -11.93 2.24 -7.20
CA VAL A 89 -11.70 2.18 -5.75
C VAL A 89 -11.31 3.53 -5.16
N SER A 90 -11.55 3.69 -3.86
CA SER A 90 -11.26 4.92 -3.12
C SER A 90 -9.80 5.07 -2.72
N PHE A 91 -9.12 3.94 -2.52
CA PHE A 91 -7.73 3.88 -2.06
C PHE A 91 -6.87 2.97 -2.94
N PRO A 92 -6.70 3.33 -4.23
CA PRO A 92 -5.89 2.52 -5.14
C PRO A 92 -4.40 2.52 -4.78
N ASN A 93 -3.89 3.53 -4.10
CA ASN A 93 -2.53 3.54 -3.56
C ASN A 93 -2.32 2.42 -2.54
N TYR A 94 -3.26 2.20 -1.61
CA TYR A 94 -3.20 1.08 -0.67
C TYR A 94 -3.33 -0.27 -1.38
N LEU A 95 -4.14 -0.36 -2.43
CA LEU A 95 -4.20 -1.57 -3.26
C LEU A 95 -2.83 -1.85 -3.90
N GLY A 96 -2.18 -0.83 -4.46
CA GLY A 96 -0.84 -0.93 -5.02
C GLY A 96 0.15 -1.47 -4.00
N GLU A 97 0.18 -0.90 -2.80
CA GLU A 97 1.07 -1.33 -1.71
C GLU A 97 0.80 -2.77 -1.26
N ILE A 98 -0.45 -3.20 -1.18
CA ILE A 98 -0.79 -4.60 -0.89
C ILE A 98 -0.28 -5.53 -2.00
N ILE A 99 -0.40 -5.13 -3.26
CA ILE A 99 0.13 -5.91 -4.39
C ILE A 99 1.66 -5.99 -4.32
N GLU A 100 2.36 -4.92 -3.99
CA GLU A 100 3.83 -4.90 -3.84
C GLU A 100 4.30 -5.89 -2.76
N TRP A 101 3.66 -5.88 -1.58
CA TRP A 101 4.04 -6.80 -0.50
C TRP A 101 3.59 -8.24 -0.77
N THR A 102 2.49 -8.44 -1.49
CA THR A 102 2.10 -9.76 -2.00
C THR A 102 3.14 -10.29 -2.99
N ALA A 103 3.61 -9.44 -3.88
CA ALA A 103 4.67 -9.75 -4.83
C ALA A 103 5.99 -10.10 -4.13
N PHE A 104 6.37 -9.34 -3.09
CA PHE A 104 7.56 -9.63 -2.29
C PHE A 104 7.46 -11.00 -1.59
N ALA A 105 6.32 -11.31 -0.97
CA ALA A 105 6.07 -12.61 -0.37
C ALA A 105 6.16 -13.75 -1.41
N PHE A 106 5.66 -13.50 -2.62
CA PHE A 106 5.71 -14.45 -3.72
C PHE A 106 7.12 -14.61 -4.29
N MET A 107 7.87 -13.50 -4.46
CA MET A 107 9.27 -13.55 -4.89
C MET A 107 10.17 -14.31 -3.92
N THR A 108 9.98 -14.08 -2.62
CA THR A 108 10.84 -14.67 -1.60
C THR A 108 10.39 -16.07 -1.18
N TRP A 109 9.13 -16.42 -1.47
CA TRP A 109 8.52 -17.67 -1.03
C TRP A 109 8.78 -17.96 0.46
N SER A 110 8.79 -16.91 1.28
CA SER A 110 9.23 -16.92 2.66
C SER A 110 8.10 -16.63 3.64
N LEU A 111 8.16 -17.27 4.82
CA LEU A 111 7.22 -16.97 5.90
C LEU A 111 7.37 -15.52 6.40
N ALA A 112 8.58 -14.97 6.36
CA ALA A 112 8.85 -13.58 6.72
C ALA A 112 8.13 -12.61 5.78
N GLY A 113 8.27 -12.79 4.46
CA GLY A 113 7.55 -11.98 3.46
C GLY A 113 6.04 -12.15 3.56
N PHE A 114 5.55 -13.36 3.75
CA PHE A 114 4.13 -13.65 3.93
C PHE A 114 3.55 -12.96 5.18
N SER A 115 4.26 -13.02 6.31
CA SER A 115 3.84 -12.35 7.54
C SER A 115 3.71 -10.85 7.36
N PHE A 116 4.63 -10.23 6.63
CA PHE A 116 4.59 -8.80 6.37
C PHE A 116 3.48 -8.42 5.39
N MET A 117 3.20 -9.24 4.39
CA MET A 117 2.03 -9.10 3.52
C MET A 117 0.73 -9.06 4.33
N ILE A 118 0.53 -10.04 5.22
CA ILE A 118 -0.66 -10.10 6.11
C ILE A 118 -0.73 -8.86 7.01
N TRP A 119 0.39 -8.44 7.58
CA TRP A 119 0.46 -7.22 8.38
C TRP A 119 0.04 -5.99 7.59
N THR A 120 0.53 -5.84 6.36
CA THR A 120 0.17 -4.73 5.46
C THR A 120 -1.33 -4.73 5.18
N MET A 121 -1.90 -5.88 4.83
CA MET A 121 -3.35 -6.00 4.60
C MET A 121 -4.15 -5.65 5.86
N ALA A 122 -3.76 -6.16 7.02
CA ALA A 122 -4.43 -5.88 8.30
C ALA A 122 -4.41 -4.39 8.68
N ASN A 123 -3.42 -3.64 8.23
CA ASN A 123 -3.34 -2.20 8.44
C ASN A 123 -4.10 -1.38 7.38
N LEU A 124 -3.94 -1.72 6.11
CA LEU A 124 -4.43 -0.88 5.02
C LEU A 124 -5.91 -1.11 4.70
N VAL A 125 -6.41 -2.35 4.78
CA VAL A 125 -7.81 -2.66 4.47
C VAL A 125 -8.78 -1.93 5.41
N PRO A 126 -8.63 -1.98 6.75
CA PRO A 126 -9.51 -1.23 7.64
C PRO A 126 -9.42 0.30 7.42
N ARG A 127 -8.23 0.82 7.13
CA ARG A 127 -8.05 2.25 6.83
C ARG A 127 -8.77 2.65 5.54
N ALA A 128 -8.69 1.82 4.50
CA ALA A 128 -9.41 2.06 3.25
C ALA A 128 -10.93 2.08 3.46
N ILE A 129 -11.45 1.11 4.22
CA ILE A 129 -12.89 1.03 4.54
C ILE A 129 -13.34 2.27 5.33
N ALA A 130 -12.58 2.65 6.35
CA ALA A 130 -12.91 3.83 7.16
C ALA A 130 -12.86 5.12 6.32
N GLY A 131 -11.83 5.27 5.49
CA GLY A 131 -11.68 6.41 4.60
C GLY A 131 -12.76 6.45 3.52
N HIS A 132 -13.16 5.32 2.96
CA HIS A 132 -14.26 5.22 2.00
C HIS A 132 -15.59 5.68 2.62
N LYS A 133 -15.92 5.20 3.83
CA LYS A 133 -17.10 5.65 4.58
C LYS A 133 -17.07 7.16 4.85
N TRP A 134 -15.87 7.69 5.17
CA TRP A 134 -15.69 9.13 5.36
C TRP A 134 -15.95 9.93 4.07
N TYR A 135 -15.46 9.46 2.90
CA TYR A 135 -15.73 10.10 1.62
C TYR A 135 -17.23 10.13 1.30
N ILE A 136 -17.94 9.02 1.48
CA ILE A 136 -19.39 8.93 1.27
C ILE A 136 -20.14 9.91 2.18
N LYS A 137 -19.74 10.02 3.45
CA LYS A 137 -20.37 10.93 4.42
C LYS A 137 -20.08 12.40 4.10
N LYS A 138 -18.87 12.70 3.60
CA LYS A 138 -18.44 14.09 3.37
C LYS A 138 -18.96 14.66 2.06
N PHE A 139 -19.07 13.86 1.02
CA PHE A 139 -19.41 14.31 -0.34
C PHE A 139 -20.72 13.72 -0.81
N GLN A 140 -21.75 14.54 -0.97
CA GLN A 140 -23.06 14.10 -1.47
C GLN A 140 -23.03 13.46 -2.87
N ASN A 141 -22.07 13.90 -3.70
CA ASN A 141 -21.86 13.45 -5.08
C ASN A 141 -20.75 12.39 -5.21
N TYR A 142 -20.42 11.69 -4.10
CA TYR A 142 -19.42 10.62 -4.17
C TYR A 142 -19.91 9.46 -5.04
N PRO A 143 -19.08 8.89 -5.96
CA PRO A 143 -19.47 7.80 -6.85
C PRO A 143 -19.91 6.56 -6.05
N LYS A 144 -21.17 6.13 -6.24
CA LYS A 144 -21.79 5.01 -5.48
C LYS A 144 -21.22 3.65 -5.85
N ASP A 145 -20.72 3.49 -7.09
CA ASP A 145 -20.18 2.22 -7.58
C ASP A 145 -18.74 1.95 -7.14
N ARG A 146 -18.07 3.00 -6.62
CA ARG A 146 -16.70 2.90 -6.17
C ARG A 146 -16.58 2.08 -4.89
N LYS A 147 -15.65 1.15 -4.88
CA LYS A 147 -15.35 0.31 -3.71
C LYS A 147 -14.27 0.94 -2.81
N ALA A 148 -14.04 0.37 -1.63
CA ALA A 148 -13.02 0.91 -0.73
C ALA A 148 -11.60 0.65 -1.25
N ILE A 149 -11.27 -0.60 -1.56
CA ILE A 149 -9.90 -1.00 -1.91
C ILE A 149 -9.82 -2.08 -3.01
N PHE A 150 -10.62 -3.15 -2.94
CA PHE A 150 -10.62 -4.19 -3.97
C PHE A 150 -11.73 -3.92 -4.98
N PRO A 151 -11.39 -3.75 -6.29
CA PRO A 151 -12.40 -3.52 -7.33
C PRO A 151 -13.49 -4.59 -7.31
N PHE A 152 -14.73 -4.16 -7.40
CA PHE A 152 -15.93 -5.00 -7.44
C PHE A 152 -16.25 -5.79 -6.16
N ILE A 153 -15.36 -5.83 -5.17
CA ILE A 153 -15.54 -6.62 -3.94
C ILE A 153 -15.85 -5.69 -2.75
N ILE A 154 -14.88 -4.91 -2.31
CA ILE A 154 -14.98 -4.09 -1.10
C ILE A 154 -14.27 -2.75 -1.25
#